data_34895da9718cc923063fd1a235206df1
#
_entry.id   34895da9718cc923063fd1a235206df1
#
_cell.length_a   1.000
_cell.length_b   1.000
_cell.length_c   1.000
_cell.angle_alpha   90.00
_cell.angle_beta   90.00
_cell.angle_gamma   90.00
#
_symmetry.space_group_name_H-M   'P 1'
#
loop_
_entity.id
_entity.type
_entity.pdbx_description
1 polymer ?
#
loop_
_entity_poly.entity_id
_entity_poly.type
_entity_poly.pdbx_seq_one_letter_code
_entity_poly.pdbx_strand_id
1 'polypeptide(L)'
;MNLDQILIEKFRNNITKKVSLSNYSWFNLGGNAEYFFKPNNKNQLIEFLKEAKKNNLKTSILGAGSNTLFRDNGVKGAVIKLGPNFSFTKILNKNIIETGAATLDRKVANFAKDNNLANLEFLSC
;
A
#
# COMPACT_ATOMS: atom_id res chain seq x y z
N MET A 1 1.71 -19.07 -20.90
CA MET A 1 1.74 -17.60 -20.64
C MET A 1 2.90 -17.26 -19.75
N ASN A 2 3.61 -16.17 -20.06
CA ASN A 2 4.61 -15.66 -19.14
C ASN A 2 3.94 -14.81 -18.02
N LEU A 3 4.70 -14.42 -17.02
CA LEU A 3 4.18 -13.68 -15.87
C LEU A 3 3.54 -12.36 -16.29
N ASP A 4 4.17 -11.61 -17.20
CA ASP A 4 3.62 -10.34 -17.71
C ASP A 4 2.21 -10.52 -18.25
N GLN A 5 2.02 -11.53 -19.10
CA GLN A 5 0.72 -11.81 -19.71
C GLN A 5 -0.33 -12.17 -18.66
N ILE A 6 0.04 -13.00 -17.69
CA ILE A 6 -0.86 -13.42 -16.61
C ILE A 6 -1.33 -12.21 -15.80
N LEU A 7 -0.39 -11.36 -15.37
CA LEU A 7 -0.71 -10.20 -14.53
C LEU A 7 -1.52 -9.16 -15.29
N ILE A 8 -1.16 -8.87 -16.53
CA ILE A 8 -1.87 -7.89 -17.35
C ILE A 8 -3.30 -8.38 -17.65
N GLU A 9 -3.47 -9.65 -17.93
CA GLU A 9 -4.78 -10.21 -18.22
C GLU A 9 -5.70 -10.20 -17.00
N LYS A 10 -5.20 -10.64 -15.84
CA LYS A 10 -6.00 -10.71 -14.60
C LYS A 10 -6.28 -9.36 -13.96
N PHE A 11 -5.34 -8.43 -14.05
CA PHE A 11 -5.39 -7.16 -13.30
C PHE A 11 -5.29 -5.93 -14.20
N ARG A 12 -5.73 -6.05 -15.43
CA ARG A 12 -5.58 -5.07 -16.52
C ARG A 12 -5.75 -3.61 -16.11
N ASN A 13 -6.79 -3.30 -15.37
CA ASN A 13 -7.11 -1.92 -15.03
C ASN A 13 -6.36 -1.40 -13.80
N ASN A 14 -5.62 -2.27 -13.12
CA ASN A 14 -5.01 -1.95 -11.82
C ASN A 14 -3.50 -2.11 -11.82
N ILE A 15 -2.93 -2.68 -12.88
CA ILE A 15 -1.49 -2.92 -12.97
C ILE A 15 -0.86 -2.09 -14.07
N THR A 16 0.31 -1.52 -13.78
CA THR A 16 1.11 -0.75 -14.73
C THR A 16 2.56 -1.18 -14.61
N LYS A 17 3.29 -1.15 -15.72
CA LYS A 17 4.71 -1.50 -15.73
C LYS A 17 5.57 -0.25 -15.76
N LYS A 18 6.76 -0.33 -15.16
CA LYS A 18 7.81 0.70 -15.22
C LYS A 18 7.32 2.07 -14.73
N VAL A 19 6.62 2.08 -13.59
CA VAL A 19 6.14 3.32 -12.99
C VAL A 19 7.23 3.97 -12.17
N SER A 20 7.44 5.28 -12.36
CA SER A 20 8.39 6.03 -11.54
C SER A 20 7.89 6.15 -10.11
N LEU A 21 8.71 5.72 -9.15
CA LEU A 21 8.39 5.76 -7.74
C LEU A 21 8.66 7.12 -7.10
N SER A 22 9.38 8.01 -7.78
CA SER A 22 9.66 9.35 -7.26
C SER A 22 8.37 10.14 -6.99
N ASN A 23 7.32 9.88 -7.77
CA ASN A 23 6.02 10.54 -7.60
C ASN A 23 5.27 10.09 -6.34
N TYR A 24 5.71 9.01 -5.71
CA TYR A 24 5.04 8.41 -4.55
C TYR A 24 5.88 8.52 -3.27
N SER A 25 6.99 9.26 -3.32
CA SER A 25 7.84 9.54 -2.18
C SER A 25 7.83 11.03 -1.87
N TRP A 26 7.86 11.39 -0.58
CA TRP A 26 7.95 12.79 -0.16
C TRP A 26 9.22 13.47 -0.63
N PHE A 27 10.29 12.70 -0.84
CA PHE A 27 11.57 13.23 -1.28
C PHE A 27 11.69 13.30 -2.80
N ASN A 28 10.68 12.86 -3.54
CA ASN A 28 10.69 12.77 -5.00
C ASN A 28 11.93 12.03 -5.53
N LEU A 29 12.37 11.01 -4.78
CA LEU A 29 13.52 10.20 -5.12
C LEU A 29 13.07 8.76 -5.37
N GLY A 30 13.81 8.08 -6.23
CA GLY A 30 13.59 6.67 -6.53
C GLY A 30 13.52 6.38 -8.01
N GLY A 31 13.81 5.13 -8.36
CA GLY A 31 13.72 4.64 -9.73
C GLY A 31 12.33 4.09 -10.04
N ASN A 32 12.26 3.18 -11.01
CA ASN A 32 11.00 2.61 -11.48
C ASN A 32 10.64 1.33 -10.73
N ALA A 33 9.35 1.10 -10.53
CA ALA A 33 8.84 -0.21 -10.16
C ALA A 33 8.68 -1.06 -11.42
N GLU A 34 9.06 -2.33 -11.34
CA GLU A 34 8.86 -3.26 -12.45
C GLU A 34 7.38 -3.45 -12.72
N TYR A 35 6.59 -3.68 -11.66
CA TYR A 35 5.13 -3.68 -11.70
C TYR A 35 4.61 -2.75 -10.62
N PHE A 36 3.55 -2.03 -10.95
CA PHE A 36 2.87 -1.14 -10.00
C PHE A 36 1.39 -1.51 -9.98
N PHE A 37 0.90 -1.96 -8.83
CA PHE A 37 -0.44 -2.51 -8.67
C PHE A 37 -1.24 -1.70 -7.65
N LYS A 38 -2.45 -1.30 -8.04
CA LYS A 38 -3.39 -0.60 -7.17
C LYS A 38 -4.65 -1.45 -7.00
N PRO A 39 -4.77 -2.23 -5.92
CA PRO A 39 -5.98 -3.04 -5.71
C PRO A 39 -7.20 -2.16 -5.44
N ASN A 40 -8.35 -2.58 -5.98
CA ASN A 40 -9.63 -1.91 -5.71
C ASN A 40 -10.20 -2.28 -4.35
N ASN A 41 -9.92 -3.48 -3.88
CA ASN A 41 -10.46 -4.00 -2.64
C ASN A 41 -9.57 -5.12 -2.08
N LYS A 42 -9.93 -5.58 -0.89
CA LYS A 42 -9.20 -6.64 -0.19
C LYS A 42 -9.12 -7.94 -1.00
N ASN A 43 -10.20 -8.32 -1.65
CA ASN A 43 -10.23 -9.58 -2.43
C ASN A 43 -9.25 -9.53 -3.59
N GLN A 44 -9.18 -8.41 -4.30
CA GLN A 44 -8.24 -8.23 -5.41
C GLN A 44 -6.79 -8.24 -4.91
N LEU A 45 -6.55 -7.63 -3.75
CA LEU A 45 -5.22 -7.68 -3.13
C LEU A 45 -4.80 -9.10 -2.81
N ILE A 46 -5.70 -9.88 -2.20
CA ILE A 46 -5.42 -11.29 -1.86
C ILE A 46 -5.12 -12.09 -3.12
N GLU A 47 -5.90 -11.90 -4.16
CA GLU A 47 -5.73 -12.58 -5.45
C GLU A 47 -4.37 -12.29 -6.07
N PHE A 48 -3.97 -11.01 -6.05
CA PHE A 48 -2.66 -10.59 -6.54
C PHE A 48 -1.53 -11.20 -5.73
N LEU A 49 -1.63 -11.19 -4.40
CA LEU A 49 -0.59 -11.76 -3.53
C LEU A 49 -0.44 -13.26 -3.74
N LYS A 50 -1.53 -13.97 -3.96
CA LYS A 50 -1.50 -15.40 -4.28
C LYS A 50 -0.77 -15.65 -5.60
N GLU A 51 -1.08 -14.87 -6.62
CA GLU A 51 -0.44 -14.99 -7.92
C GLU A 51 1.05 -14.65 -7.85
N ALA A 52 1.40 -13.61 -7.11
CA ALA A 52 2.80 -13.21 -6.91
C ALA A 52 3.59 -14.32 -6.21
N LYS A 53 3.04 -14.91 -5.16
CA LYS A 53 3.68 -15.99 -4.43
C LYS A 53 3.89 -17.22 -5.32
N LYS A 54 2.90 -17.57 -6.10
CA LYS A 54 2.95 -18.72 -7.03
C LYS A 54 4.08 -18.57 -8.05
N ASN A 55 4.37 -17.35 -8.48
CA ASN A 55 5.37 -17.05 -9.48
C ASN A 55 6.68 -16.50 -8.91
N ASN A 56 6.88 -16.59 -7.61
CA ASN A 56 8.07 -16.09 -6.90
C ASN A 56 8.35 -14.60 -7.17
N LEU A 57 7.31 -13.82 -7.36
CA LEU A 57 7.41 -12.38 -7.56
C LEU A 57 7.48 -11.67 -6.21
N LYS A 58 8.54 -10.88 -6.00
CA LYS A 58 8.67 -10.06 -4.79
C LYS A 58 7.61 -8.97 -4.78
N THR A 59 7.05 -8.69 -3.61
CA THR A 59 6.06 -7.62 -3.43
C THR A 59 6.51 -6.68 -2.32
N SER A 60 6.19 -5.39 -2.50
CA SER A 60 6.43 -4.35 -1.50
C SER A 60 5.17 -3.51 -1.39
N ILE A 61 4.81 -3.14 -0.16
CA ILE A 61 3.59 -2.37 0.10
C ILE A 61 3.95 -0.89 0.27
N LEU A 62 3.21 -0.03 -0.43
CA LEU A 62 3.34 1.41 -0.33
C LEU A 62 2.03 1.98 0.20
N GLY A 63 2.05 2.57 1.40
CA GLY A 63 0.90 3.26 1.98
C GLY A 63 0.84 4.71 1.51
N ALA A 64 0.89 5.65 2.46
CA ALA A 64 0.89 7.09 2.14
C ALA A 64 2.21 7.58 1.54
N GLY A 65 3.29 6.82 1.64
CA GLY A 65 4.58 7.14 1.03
C GLY A 65 5.44 8.14 1.79
N SER A 66 4.95 8.71 2.88
CA SER A 66 5.64 9.80 3.58
C SER A 66 6.99 9.41 4.18
N ASN A 67 7.16 8.17 4.59
CA ASN A 67 8.39 7.67 5.20
C ASN A 67 9.14 6.68 4.30
N THR A 68 8.79 6.64 3.02
CA THR A 68 9.36 5.68 2.09
C THR A 68 10.43 6.35 1.22
N LEU A 69 11.60 5.72 1.17
CA LEU A 69 12.69 6.13 0.30
C LEU A 69 13.03 4.97 -0.64
N PHE A 70 12.96 5.23 -1.95
CA PHE A 70 13.26 4.24 -2.97
C PHE A 70 14.67 4.44 -3.52
N ARG A 71 15.34 3.34 -3.87
CA ARG A 71 16.65 3.39 -4.52
C ARG A 71 16.51 3.88 -5.96
N ASP A 72 17.56 4.56 -6.44
CA ASP A 72 17.61 5.08 -7.81
C ASP A 72 17.47 3.99 -8.87
N ASN A 73 17.95 2.78 -8.57
CA ASN A 73 17.83 1.62 -9.48
C ASN A 73 16.43 1.05 -9.57
N GLY A 74 15.51 1.56 -8.76
CA GLY A 74 14.14 1.08 -8.73
C GLY A 74 13.94 -0.14 -7.85
N VAL A 75 12.78 -0.76 -7.99
CA VAL A 75 12.34 -1.92 -7.21
C VAL A 75 12.04 -3.07 -8.16
N LYS A 76 12.72 -4.20 -7.95
CA LYS A 76 12.40 -5.43 -8.66
C LYS A 76 11.12 -6.03 -8.07
N GLY A 77 10.28 -6.59 -8.93
CA GLY A 77 9.00 -7.15 -8.51
C GLY A 77 7.89 -6.12 -8.55
N ALA A 78 6.90 -6.30 -7.70
CA ALA A 78 5.69 -5.47 -7.69
C ALA A 78 5.66 -4.55 -6.49
N VAL A 79 5.34 -3.29 -6.73
CA VAL A 79 4.97 -2.33 -5.68
C VAL A 79 3.45 -2.26 -5.65
N ILE A 80 2.87 -2.49 -4.49
CA ILE A 80 1.42 -2.46 -4.27
C ILE A 80 1.08 -1.16 -3.55
N LYS A 81 0.38 -0.27 -4.24
CA LYS A 81 -0.07 1.00 -3.68
C LYS A 81 -1.48 0.85 -3.12
N LEU A 82 -1.62 1.02 -1.81
CA LEU A 82 -2.91 0.98 -1.13
C LEU A 82 -3.56 2.35 -1.22
N GLY A 83 -4.73 2.40 -1.86
CA GLY A 83 -5.47 3.63 -2.07
C GLY A 83 -6.49 3.93 -0.97
N PRO A 84 -7.45 4.84 -1.25
CA PRO A 84 -8.42 5.30 -0.25
C PRO A 84 -9.27 4.20 0.38
N ASN A 85 -9.53 3.10 -0.32
CA ASN A 85 -10.30 1.98 0.23
C ASN A 85 -9.59 1.29 1.40
N PHE A 86 -8.30 1.54 1.57
CA PHE A 86 -7.49 1.00 2.67
C PHE A 86 -7.17 2.08 3.72
N SER A 87 -7.83 3.24 3.63
CA SER A 87 -7.70 4.35 4.57
C SER A 87 -9.01 4.51 5.32
N PHE A 88 -9.11 3.92 6.48
CA PHE A 88 -10.28 3.99 7.35
C PHE A 88 -9.88 3.73 8.80
N THR A 89 -10.74 4.16 9.73
CA THR A 89 -10.56 3.86 11.15
C THR A 89 -11.93 3.60 11.77
N LYS A 90 -12.07 2.51 12.50
CA LYS A 90 -13.33 2.17 13.17
C LYS A 90 -13.06 1.50 14.50
N ILE A 91 -14.04 1.60 15.41
CA ILE A 91 -13.99 0.95 16.71
C ILE A 91 -14.58 -0.46 16.57
N LEU A 92 -13.80 -1.48 16.99
CA LEU A 92 -14.27 -2.86 17.05
C LEU A 92 -14.88 -3.16 18.41
N ASN A 93 -14.27 -2.63 19.48
CA ASN A 93 -14.80 -2.72 20.83
C ASN A 93 -14.20 -1.60 21.70
N LYS A 94 -14.46 -1.63 23.01
CA LYS A 94 -14.10 -0.57 23.94
C LYS A 94 -12.64 -0.12 23.86
N ASN A 95 -11.71 -1.05 23.63
CA ASN A 95 -10.27 -0.78 23.65
C ASN A 95 -9.55 -1.12 22.34
N ILE A 96 -10.28 -1.49 21.29
CA ILE A 96 -9.69 -1.95 20.03
C ILE A 96 -10.24 -1.12 18.88
N ILE A 97 -9.33 -0.54 18.09
CA ILE A 97 -9.67 0.10 16.82
C ILE A 97 -9.06 -0.70 15.68
N GLU A 98 -9.76 -0.72 14.56
CA GLU A 98 -9.25 -1.26 13.29
C GLU A 98 -8.96 -0.10 12.37
N THR A 99 -7.77 -0.09 11.78
CA THR A 99 -7.39 0.95 10.83
C THR A 99 -6.83 0.31 9.57
N GLY A 100 -7.17 0.86 8.42
CA GLY A 100 -6.65 0.42 7.14
C GLY A 100 -5.18 0.80 7.00
N ALA A 101 -4.41 -0.03 6.28
CA ALA A 101 -2.96 0.14 6.18
C ALA A 101 -2.52 1.41 5.44
N ALA A 102 -3.43 2.07 4.70
CA ALA A 102 -3.14 3.32 4.02
C ALA A 102 -3.57 4.55 4.82
N THR A 103 -4.07 4.38 6.04
CA THR A 103 -4.49 5.50 6.90
C THR A 103 -3.26 6.23 7.43
N LEU A 104 -3.27 7.56 7.37
CA LEU A 104 -2.18 8.36 7.94
C LEU A 104 -2.17 8.22 9.47
N ASP A 105 -0.97 8.13 10.05
CA ASP A 105 -0.78 7.96 11.49
C ASP A 105 -1.49 9.06 12.29
N ARG A 106 -1.41 10.30 11.81
CA ARG A 106 -2.08 11.44 12.46
C ARG A 106 -3.59 11.27 12.50
N LYS A 107 -4.19 10.70 11.44
CA LYS A 107 -5.64 10.44 11.43
C LYS A 107 -6.02 9.38 12.47
N VAL A 108 -5.19 8.36 12.65
CA VAL A 108 -5.41 7.35 13.68
C VAL A 108 -5.34 7.95 15.07
N ALA A 109 -4.32 8.78 15.32
CA ALA A 109 -4.15 9.46 16.61
C ALA A 109 -5.34 10.39 16.93
N ASN A 110 -5.79 11.17 15.95
CA ASN A 110 -6.94 12.08 16.13
C ASN A 110 -8.23 11.30 16.38
N PHE A 111 -8.45 10.21 15.67
CA PHE A 111 -9.60 9.35 15.88
C PHE A 111 -9.61 8.76 17.29
N ALA A 112 -8.47 8.29 17.78
CA ALA A 112 -8.34 7.76 19.13
C ALA A 112 -8.63 8.84 20.17
N LYS A 113 -8.09 10.03 19.98
CA LYS A 113 -8.35 11.18 20.87
C LYS A 113 -9.83 11.53 20.92
N ASP A 114 -10.50 11.63 19.76
CA ASP A 114 -11.90 11.98 19.65
C ASP A 114 -12.82 10.93 20.28
N ASN A 115 -12.34 9.69 20.41
CA ASN A 115 -13.07 8.59 21.02
C ASN A 115 -12.55 8.21 22.42
N ASN A 116 -11.76 9.10 23.03
CA ASN A 116 -11.22 8.93 24.40
C ASN A 116 -10.34 7.68 24.57
N LEU A 117 -9.60 7.33 23.53
CA LEU A 117 -8.63 6.23 23.58
C LEU A 117 -7.23 6.80 23.75
N ALA A 118 -6.49 6.28 24.73
CA ALA A 118 -5.16 6.76 25.08
C ALA A 118 -4.05 5.96 24.38
N ASN A 119 -2.80 6.45 24.53
CA ASN A 119 -1.57 5.76 24.14
C ASN A 119 -1.28 5.71 22.64
N LEU A 120 -1.97 6.52 21.82
CA LEU A 120 -1.68 6.64 20.40
C LEU A 120 -1.19 8.03 19.99
N GLU A 121 -0.90 8.89 20.96
CA GLU A 121 -0.47 10.26 20.71
C GLU A 121 0.85 10.36 19.93
N PHE A 122 1.71 9.34 20.06
CA PHE A 122 2.98 9.28 19.33
C PHE A 122 2.79 9.24 17.80
N LEU A 123 1.59 8.88 17.32
CA LEU A 123 1.29 8.85 15.90
C LEU A 123 0.93 10.23 15.33
N SER A 124 0.82 11.24 16.17
CA SER A 124 0.37 12.57 15.74
C SER A 124 1.46 13.43 15.08
N CYS A 125 2.66 12.90 14.95
CA CYS A 125 3.79 13.60 14.32
C CYS A 125 3.59 13.83 12.83
#